data_dc62d2c015fee4d5613042d9512a9106
#
_entry.id   dc62d2c015fee4d5613042d9512a9106
#
_cell.length_a   1.000
_cell.length_b   1.000
_cell.length_c   1.000
_cell.angle_alpha   90.00
_cell.angle_beta   90.00
_cell.angle_gamma   90.00
#
_symmetry.space_group_name_H-M   'P 1'
#
loop_
_entity.id
_entity.type
_entity.pdbx_description
1 polymer ?
#
loop_
_entity_poly.entity_id
_entity_poly.type
_entity_poly.pdbx_seq_one_letter_code
_entity_poly.pdbx_strand_id
1 'polypeptide(L)'
;HYPLRRQRQMCIRDRISVYKSRMRMGTKLARQIKKIRPYHDIDVVIPIPDSSVTAAHQLAVDLDVPYREGFVKNRYIGRTFIMPYQEERKKSVRRKLNILDLEFEGKNVLLVDDSIVRGTTSKKIIEMAREAGAKKVYFASAAPAIKYQNLYGIDMPATSELIASNKSHDEVASEINADWLIYQTLEDLIDSVREGNPEIKEFETSIFTGDYFTPLI
;
A
#
# COMPACT_ATOMS: atom_id res chain seq x y z
N HIS A 1 -12.79 14.51 24.37
CA HIS A 1 -13.07 13.14 23.87
C HIS A 1 -12.57 12.87 22.43
N TYR A 2 -12.31 13.90 21.63
CA TYR A 2 -11.88 13.75 20.21
C TYR A 2 -10.48 13.14 20.02
N PRO A 3 -9.44 13.50 20.80
CA PRO A 3 -8.09 12.95 20.62
C PRO A 3 -8.00 11.46 20.93
N LEU A 4 -8.70 11.00 21.97
CA LEU A 4 -8.74 9.59 22.37
C LEU A 4 -9.45 8.70 21.34
N ARG A 5 -10.43 9.25 20.60
CA ARG A 5 -11.13 8.55 19.55
C ARG A 5 -10.24 8.34 18.32
N ARG A 6 -9.39 9.32 17.95
CA ARG A 6 -8.39 9.18 16.89
C ARG A 6 -7.30 8.17 17.24
N GLN A 7 -6.77 8.20 18.45
CA GLN A 7 -5.80 7.21 18.92
C GLN A 7 -6.36 5.79 18.89
N ARG A 8 -7.62 5.59 19.30
CA ARG A 8 -8.29 4.30 19.22
C ARG A 8 -8.47 3.82 17.78
N GLN A 9 -8.78 4.70 16.85
CA GLN A 9 -8.88 4.36 15.43
C GLN A 9 -7.54 4.01 14.80
N MET A 10 -6.43 4.61 15.24
CA MET A 10 -5.10 4.35 14.69
C MET A 10 -4.40 3.13 15.31
N CYS A 11 -4.70 2.79 16.56
CA CYS A 11 -3.95 1.78 17.31
C CYS A 11 -4.78 0.55 17.68
N ILE A 12 -6.04 0.73 18.09
CA ILE A 12 -6.92 -0.36 18.52
C ILE A 12 -8.34 -0.07 18.03
N ARG A 13 -8.89 -0.99 17.24
CA ARG A 13 -10.29 -0.97 16.84
C ARG A 13 -10.87 -2.35 17.13
N ASP A 14 -12.06 -2.37 17.74
CA ASP A 14 -12.77 -3.62 18.04
C ASP A 14 -11.90 -4.65 18.80
N ARG A 15 -11.08 -4.16 19.75
CA ARG A 15 -10.04 -4.92 20.47
C ARG A 15 -8.92 -5.48 19.58
N ILE A 16 -8.79 -5.01 18.33
CA ILE A 16 -7.72 -5.40 17.41
C ILE A 16 -6.65 -4.31 17.37
N SER A 17 -5.40 -4.71 17.53
CA SER A 17 -4.26 -3.83 17.32
C SER A 17 -4.00 -3.66 15.82
N VAL A 18 -4.23 -2.45 15.31
CA VAL A 18 -3.93 -2.10 13.91
C VAL A 18 -2.45 -2.30 13.59
N TYR A 19 -1.57 -1.96 14.53
CA TYR A 19 -0.13 -2.19 14.39
C TYR A 19 0.21 -3.67 14.15
N LYS A 20 -0.32 -4.58 15.00
CA LYS A 20 -0.11 -6.02 14.84
C LYS A 20 -0.72 -6.57 13.55
N SER A 21 -1.89 -6.08 13.16
CA SER A 21 -2.51 -6.47 11.88
C SER A 21 -1.62 -6.08 10.70
N ARG A 22 -1.06 -4.87 10.71
CA ARG A 22 -0.11 -4.43 9.66
C ARG A 22 1.17 -5.28 9.63
N MET A 23 1.71 -5.68 10.79
CA MET A 23 2.84 -6.62 10.83
C MET A 23 2.46 -7.94 10.15
N ARG A 24 1.30 -8.53 10.47
CA ARG A 24 0.83 -9.78 9.86
C ARG A 24 0.63 -9.64 8.35
N MET A 25 0.13 -8.50 7.87
CA MET A 25 0.06 -8.21 6.43
C MET A 25 1.44 -8.30 5.77
N GLY A 26 2.49 -7.77 6.41
CA GLY A 26 3.88 -7.90 5.95
C GLY A 26 4.33 -9.36 5.87
N THR A 27 4.07 -10.14 6.93
CA THR A 27 4.38 -11.59 6.97
C THR A 27 3.66 -12.36 5.86
N LYS A 28 2.37 -12.07 5.63
CA LYS A 28 1.59 -12.72 4.57
C LYS A 28 2.14 -12.39 3.17
N LEU A 29 2.45 -11.11 2.92
CA LEU A 29 3.10 -10.69 1.66
C LEU A 29 4.45 -11.37 1.45
N ALA A 30 5.30 -11.47 2.47
CA ALA A 30 6.57 -12.18 2.37
C ALA A 30 6.39 -13.65 1.99
N ARG A 31 5.39 -14.31 2.58
CA ARG A 31 5.04 -15.70 2.25
C ARG A 31 4.60 -15.84 0.79
N GLN A 32 3.78 -14.90 0.29
CA GLN A 32 3.36 -14.90 -1.11
C GLN A 32 4.56 -14.68 -2.05
N ILE A 33 5.44 -13.73 -1.75
CA ILE A 33 6.64 -13.45 -2.55
C ILE A 33 7.52 -14.70 -2.63
N LYS A 34 7.82 -15.34 -1.49
CA LYS A 34 8.60 -16.57 -1.46
C LYS A 34 7.97 -17.72 -2.26
N LYS A 35 6.64 -17.79 -2.29
CA LYS A 35 5.90 -18.80 -3.06
C LYS A 35 5.96 -18.54 -4.57
N ILE A 36 5.79 -17.27 -4.99
CA ILE A 36 5.70 -16.88 -6.41
C ILE A 36 7.09 -16.70 -7.02
N ARG A 37 8.04 -16.14 -6.24
CA ARG A 37 9.43 -15.87 -6.63
C ARG A 37 10.40 -16.38 -5.57
N PRO A 38 10.59 -17.69 -5.43
CA PRO A 38 11.47 -18.26 -4.40
C PRO A 38 12.94 -17.82 -4.55
N TYR A 39 13.35 -17.45 -5.76
CA TYR A 39 14.68 -16.93 -6.10
C TYR A 39 14.58 -15.46 -6.52
N HIS A 40 13.89 -14.64 -5.71
CA HIS A 40 13.80 -13.20 -6.00
C HIS A 40 15.17 -12.51 -5.91
N ASP A 41 15.31 -11.46 -6.71
CA ASP A 41 16.51 -10.63 -6.79
C ASP A 41 16.30 -9.25 -6.12
N ILE A 42 15.48 -9.20 -5.06
CA ILE A 42 15.21 -7.98 -4.29
C ILE A 42 16.42 -7.68 -3.40
N ASP A 43 17.04 -6.52 -3.58
CA ASP A 43 18.19 -6.08 -2.79
C ASP A 43 17.78 -5.30 -1.54
N VAL A 44 16.63 -4.63 -1.58
CA VAL A 44 16.18 -3.75 -0.48
C VAL A 44 14.66 -3.60 -0.50
N VAL A 45 14.06 -3.51 0.69
CA VAL A 45 12.65 -3.17 0.91
C VAL A 45 12.56 -1.73 1.40
N ILE A 46 11.78 -0.90 0.72
CA ILE A 46 11.60 0.52 1.02
C ILE A 46 10.11 0.84 1.19
N PRO A 47 9.67 1.34 2.35
CA PRO A 47 8.28 1.74 2.56
C PRO A 47 7.95 3.07 1.90
N ILE A 48 6.71 3.23 1.49
CA ILE A 48 6.13 4.54 1.20
C ILE A 48 5.53 5.10 2.50
N PRO A 49 6.13 6.15 3.10
CA PRO A 49 5.73 6.61 4.43
C PRO A 49 4.35 7.26 4.43
N ASP A 50 3.61 7.20 5.54
CA ASP A 50 3.95 6.64 6.85
C ASP A 50 3.27 5.27 7.09
N SER A 51 2.14 4.98 6.41
CA SER A 51 1.20 3.89 6.74
C SER A 51 1.75 2.50 6.44
N SER A 52 2.61 2.37 5.44
CA SER A 52 3.20 1.09 5.02
C SER A 52 4.43 0.66 5.83
N VAL A 53 5.02 1.56 6.63
CA VAL A 53 6.28 1.32 7.36
C VAL A 53 6.25 0.01 8.16
N THR A 54 5.18 -0.23 8.91
CA THR A 54 5.06 -1.43 9.76
C THR A 54 5.01 -2.72 8.94
N ALA A 55 4.23 -2.73 7.85
CA ALA A 55 4.12 -3.90 6.97
C ALA A 55 5.44 -4.14 6.21
N ALA A 56 6.06 -3.09 5.69
CA ALA A 56 7.33 -3.16 4.97
C ALA A 56 8.47 -3.67 5.85
N HIS A 57 8.54 -3.20 7.11
CA HIS A 57 9.55 -3.67 8.05
C HIS A 57 9.41 -5.18 8.30
N GLN A 58 8.21 -5.65 8.61
CA GLN A 58 7.99 -7.07 8.85
C GLN A 58 8.22 -7.91 7.59
N LEU A 59 7.80 -7.42 6.43
CA LEU A 59 8.05 -8.07 5.15
C LEU A 59 9.55 -8.23 4.88
N ALA A 60 10.35 -7.20 5.13
CA ALA A 60 11.80 -7.23 4.97
C ALA A 60 12.46 -8.28 5.87
N VAL A 61 12.05 -8.32 7.15
CA VAL A 61 12.52 -9.33 8.12
C VAL A 61 12.20 -10.74 7.62
N ASP A 62 10.96 -10.97 7.21
CA ASP A 62 10.51 -12.30 6.80
C ASP A 62 11.08 -12.73 5.44
N LEU A 63 11.48 -11.79 4.57
CA LEU A 63 12.20 -12.07 3.31
C LEU A 63 13.71 -12.27 3.51
N ASP A 64 14.26 -11.87 4.65
CA ASP A 64 15.70 -11.77 4.91
C ASP A 64 16.39 -10.77 3.95
N VAL A 65 15.75 -9.61 3.73
CA VAL A 65 16.20 -8.53 2.86
C VAL A 65 16.35 -7.25 3.68
N PRO A 66 17.40 -6.43 3.44
CA PRO A 66 17.56 -5.15 4.13
C PRO A 66 16.34 -4.25 4.02
N TYR A 67 15.91 -3.68 5.15
CA TYR A 67 14.94 -2.58 5.21
C TYR A 67 15.66 -1.24 5.21
N ARG A 68 15.20 -0.28 4.41
CA ARG A 68 15.73 1.09 4.36
C ARG A 68 14.62 2.12 4.21
N GLU A 69 14.80 3.27 4.82
CA GLU A 69 13.93 4.44 4.64
C GLU A 69 14.45 5.28 3.47
N GLY A 70 14.11 4.91 2.24
CA GLY A 70 14.52 5.63 1.02
C GLY A 70 13.70 6.88 0.74
N PHE A 71 12.53 7.05 1.38
CA PHE A 71 11.69 8.24 1.28
C PHE A 71 11.51 8.91 2.64
N VAL A 72 11.74 10.22 2.68
CA VAL A 72 11.50 11.06 3.87
C VAL A 72 10.35 12.00 3.60
N LYS A 73 9.31 11.90 4.43
CA LYS A 73 8.11 12.73 4.29
C LYS A 73 8.33 14.14 4.83
N ASN A 74 8.01 15.14 4.03
CA ASN A 74 7.96 16.51 4.50
C ASN A 74 6.68 16.75 5.31
N ARG A 75 6.81 16.87 6.63
CA ARG A 75 5.69 17.01 7.57
C ARG A 75 5.01 18.38 7.52
N TYR A 76 5.65 19.38 6.89
CA TYR A 76 5.11 20.74 6.77
C TYR A 76 4.12 20.90 5.62
N ILE A 77 3.99 19.90 4.74
CA ILE A 77 3.08 19.93 3.59
C ILE A 77 1.87 19.02 3.89
N GLY A 78 0.67 19.63 3.93
CA GLY A 78 -0.59 18.93 4.23
C GLY A 78 -1.00 17.87 3.20
N ARG A 79 -2.12 17.14 3.48
CA ARG A 79 -2.66 16.10 2.60
C ARG A 79 -3.11 16.70 1.26
N THR A 80 -2.63 16.15 0.13
CA THR A 80 -2.97 16.57 -1.25
C THR A 80 -4.04 15.69 -1.90
N PHE A 81 -4.59 14.68 -1.19
CA PHE A 81 -5.64 13.81 -1.74
C PHE A 81 -6.94 14.54 -2.10
N ILE A 82 -7.15 15.74 -1.54
CA ILE A 82 -8.37 16.54 -1.65
C ILE A 82 -8.25 17.59 -2.78
N MET A 83 -7.14 17.66 -3.53
CA MET A 83 -6.99 18.64 -4.61
C MET A 83 -7.70 18.20 -5.89
N PRO A 84 -8.52 19.05 -6.52
CA PRO A 84 -9.35 18.67 -7.67
C PRO A 84 -8.59 18.50 -8.99
N TYR A 85 -7.37 19.03 -9.12
CA TYR A 85 -6.65 19.04 -10.41
C TYR A 85 -5.48 18.03 -10.44
N GLN A 86 -5.41 17.21 -11.52
CA GLN A 86 -4.39 16.17 -11.70
C GLN A 86 -2.95 16.70 -11.80
N GLU A 87 -2.73 17.87 -12.42
CA GLU A 87 -1.38 18.43 -12.57
C GLU A 87 -0.80 18.94 -11.25
N GLU A 88 -1.61 19.50 -10.37
CA GLU A 88 -1.20 19.92 -9.04
C GLU A 88 -0.87 18.73 -8.15
N ARG A 89 -1.56 17.59 -8.33
CA ARG A 89 -1.25 16.33 -7.63
C ARG A 89 0.13 15.80 -8.01
N LYS A 90 0.53 15.87 -9.28
CA LYS A 90 1.86 15.40 -9.75
C LYS A 90 3.00 16.20 -9.13
N LYS A 91 2.90 17.54 -9.09
CA LYS A 91 3.88 18.42 -8.45
C LYS A 91 3.92 18.26 -6.92
N SER A 92 2.82 17.82 -6.31
CA SER A 92 2.67 17.73 -4.86
C SER A 92 3.35 16.50 -4.24
N VAL A 93 3.49 15.39 -4.96
CA VAL A 93 4.19 14.19 -4.46
C VAL A 93 5.67 14.50 -4.25
N ARG A 94 6.35 15.11 -5.23
CA ARG A 94 7.75 15.55 -5.11
C ARG A 94 7.99 16.57 -4.00
N ARG A 95 7.01 17.41 -3.67
CA ARG A 95 7.11 18.34 -2.54
C ARG A 95 6.97 17.67 -1.19
N LYS A 96 6.27 16.53 -1.16
CA LYS A 96 5.95 15.80 0.08
C LYS A 96 6.96 14.76 0.47
N LEU A 97 7.62 14.14 -0.52
CA LEU A 97 8.57 13.08 -0.33
C LEU A 97 9.94 13.53 -0.87
N ASN A 98 10.92 13.56 0.01
CA ASN A 98 12.33 13.65 -0.37
C ASN A 98 12.85 12.21 -0.55
N ILE A 99 13.68 12.00 -1.56
CA ILE A 99 14.30 10.72 -1.85
C ILE A 99 15.76 10.72 -1.38
N LEU A 100 16.22 9.57 -0.89
CA LEU A 100 17.62 9.33 -0.52
C LEU A 100 18.25 8.45 -1.59
N ASP A 101 18.88 9.05 -2.59
CA ASP A 101 19.36 8.40 -3.81
C ASP A 101 20.25 7.17 -3.52
N LEU A 102 21.13 7.23 -2.52
CA LEU A 102 22.02 6.14 -2.10
C LEU A 102 21.28 4.84 -1.74
N GLU A 103 20.02 4.94 -1.35
CA GLU A 103 19.21 3.76 -1.02
C GLU A 103 18.63 3.07 -2.26
N PHE A 104 18.68 3.73 -3.42
CA PHE A 104 18.13 3.24 -4.70
C PHE A 104 19.21 2.85 -5.71
N GLU A 105 20.31 3.59 -5.74
CA GLU A 105 21.32 3.49 -6.79
C GLU A 105 21.83 2.04 -6.98
N GLY A 106 21.67 1.52 -8.20
CA GLY A 106 22.13 0.21 -8.63
C GLY A 106 21.38 -0.98 -8.04
N LYS A 107 20.28 -0.77 -7.26
CA LYS A 107 19.56 -1.82 -6.54
C LYS A 107 18.25 -2.22 -7.23
N ASN A 108 17.85 -3.48 -7.00
CA ASN A 108 16.50 -3.98 -7.27
C ASN A 108 15.65 -3.70 -6.02
N VAL A 109 14.79 -2.70 -6.09
CA VAL A 109 14.04 -2.17 -4.95
C VAL A 109 12.64 -2.74 -4.90
N LEU A 110 12.19 -3.21 -3.74
CA LEU A 110 10.79 -3.50 -3.47
C LEU A 110 10.16 -2.34 -2.69
N LEU A 111 9.34 -1.54 -3.37
CA LEU A 111 8.53 -0.50 -2.75
C LEU A 111 7.29 -1.13 -2.11
N VAL A 112 6.95 -0.71 -0.90
CA VAL A 112 5.76 -1.21 -0.18
C VAL A 112 4.84 -0.05 0.15
N ASP A 113 3.59 -0.14 -0.30
CA ASP A 113 2.53 0.82 0.05
C ASP A 113 1.38 0.13 0.79
N ASP A 114 0.53 0.91 1.45
CA ASP A 114 -0.67 0.38 2.11
C ASP A 114 -1.75 -0.03 1.08
N SER A 115 -1.91 0.71 0.01
CA SER A 115 -2.87 0.42 -1.06
C SER A 115 -2.61 1.22 -2.33
N ILE A 116 -3.10 0.73 -3.48
CA ILE A 116 -3.09 1.44 -4.75
C ILE A 116 -4.54 1.78 -5.12
N VAL A 117 -4.84 3.07 -5.24
CA VAL A 117 -6.20 3.54 -5.59
C VAL A 117 -6.25 3.98 -7.06
N ARG A 118 -5.68 5.15 -7.38
CA ARG A 118 -5.63 5.70 -8.75
C ARG A 118 -4.35 5.35 -9.51
N GLY A 119 -3.32 4.86 -8.83
CA GLY A 119 -2.01 4.58 -9.39
C GLY A 119 -1.13 5.80 -9.70
N THR A 120 -1.69 7.02 -9.72
CA THR A 120 -0.92 8.24 -10.04
C THR A 120 0.20 8.52 -9.05
N THR A 121 -0.04 8.30 -7.77
CA THR A 121 0.98 8.43 -6.70
C THR A 121 2.04 7.35 -6.84
N SER A 122 1.62 6.08 -6.99
CA SER A 122 2.52 4.94 -7.15
C SER A 122 3.43 5.11 -8.38
N LYS A 123 2.86 5.50 -9.53
CA LYS A 123 3.63 5.81 -10.75
C LYS A 123 4.70 6.88 -10.49
N LYS A 124 4.32 7.97 -9.79
CA LYS A 124 5.27 9.06 -9.51
C LYS A 124 6.38 8.64 -8.56
N ILE A 125 6.08 7.81 -7.57
CA ILE A 125 7.07 7.28 -6.63
C ILE A 125 8.03 6.34 -7.35
N ILE A 126 7.53 5.50 -8.26
CA ILE A 126 8.35 4.62 -9.09
C ILE A 126 9.26 5.44 -10.02
N GLU A 127 8.74 6.52 -10.65
CA GLU A 127 9.56 7.45 -11.44
C GLU A 127 10.70 8.04 -10.60
N MET A 128 10.41 8.50 -9.39
CA MET A 128 11.43 9.03 -8.47
C MET A 128 12.49 7.97 -8.12
N ALA A 129 12.09 6.74 -7.84
CA ALA A 129 13.01 5.65 -7.54
C ALA A 129 13.93 5.33 -8.74
N ARG A 130 13.39 5.36 -9.97
CA ARG A 130 14.18 5.18 -11.19
C ARG A 130 15.13 6.35 -11.43
N GLU A 131 14.68 7.59 -11.23
CA GLU A 131 15.52 8.78 -11.32
C GLU A 131 16.68 8.75 -10.30
N ALA A 132 16.46 8.15 -9.11
CA ALA A 132 17.47 7.92 -8.09
C ALA A 132 18.39 6.70 -8.38
N GLY A 133 18.30 6.11 -9.57
CA GLY A 133 19.22 5.07 -10.04
C GLY A 133 18.81 3.64 -9.68
N ALA A 134 17.58 3.37 -9.29
CA ALA A 134 17.11 2.00 -9.08
C ALA A 134 17.20 1.19 -10.39
N LYS A 135 17.79 -0.02 -10.31
CA LYS A 135 17.97 -0.92 -11.44
C LYS A 135 16.64 -1.59 -11.84
N LYS A 136 15.89 -2.05 -10.86
CA LYS A 136 14.52 -2.53 -10.99
C LYS A 136 13.65 -1.98 -9.85
N VAL A 137 12.38 -1.75 -10.15
CA VAL A 137 11.42 -1.27 -9.15
C VAL A 137 10.24 -2.23 -9.12
N TYR A 138 10.17 -3.02 -8.07
CA TYR A 138 9.05 -3.89 -7.72
C TYR A 138 8.12 -3.13 -6.78
N PHE A 139 6.84 -3.47 -6.81
CA PHE A 139 5.85 -2.81 -5.98
C PHE A 139 4.96 -3.84 -5.26
N ALA A 140 4.78 -3.66 -3.96
CA ALA A 140 3.90 -4.48 -3.13
C ALA A 140 2.84 -3.62 -2.46
N SER A 141 1.58 -4.02 -2.59
CA SER A 141 0.45 -3.42 -1.87
C SER A 141 0.07 -4.29 -0.67
N ALA A 142 0.05 -3.71 0.53
CA ALA A 142 -0.39 -4.40 1.74
C ALA A 142 -1.91 -4.63 1.78
N ALA A 143 -2.67 -4.00 0.89
CA ALA A 143 -4.08 -4.28 0.65
C ALA A 143 -4.29 -5.01 -0.68
N PRO A 144 -5.42 -5.74 -0.85
CA PRO A 144 -5.86 -6.25 -2.14
C PRO A 144 -6.12 -5.12 -3.15
N ALA A 145 -6.28 -5.50 -4.42
CA ALA A 145 -6.64 -4.57 -5.48
C ALA A 145 -8.01 -3.92 -5.21
N ILE A 146 -8.05 -2.59 -5.15
CA ILE A 146 -9.27 -1.82 -4.93
C ILE A 146 -9.99 -1.67 -6.27
N LYS A 147 -11.15 -2.30 -6.41
CA LYS A 147 -11.91 -2.41 -7.67
C LYS A 147 -13.22 -1.65 -7.66
N TYR A 148 -13.80 -1.40 -6.48
CA TYR A 148 -15.12 -0.84 -6.30
C TYR A 148 -15.11 0.37 -5.38
N GLN A 149 -16.10 1.25 -5.51
CA GLN A 149 -16.26 2.40 -4.61
C GLN A 149 -16.67 1.99 -3.21
N ASN A 150 -16.28 2.79 -2.21
CA ASN A 150 -16.89 2.70 -0.88
C ASN A 150 -18.16 3.53 -0.83
N LEU A 151 -19.26 2.91 -0.33
CA LEU A 151 -20.56 3.56 -0.18
C LEU A 151 -20.87 3.96 1.27
N TYR A 152 -19.97 3.64 2.22
CA TYR A 152 -20.17 3.80 3.66
C TYR A 152 -19.41 5.00 4.26
N GLY A 153 -19.17 6.03 3.44
CA GLY A 153 -18.61 7.31 3.91
C GLY A 153 -17.08 7.43 3.89
N ILE A 154 -16.38 6.50 3.26
CA ILE A 154 -14.97 6.72 2.90
C ILE A 154 -14.93 7.47 1.58
N ASP A 155 -14.27 8.64 1.57
CA ASP A 155 -14.07 9.42 0.35
C ASP A 155 -13.14 8.66 -0.59
N MET A 156 -13.75 8.10 -1.64
CA MET A 156 -13.05 7.34 -2.68
C MET A 156 -13.43 7.88 -4.08
N PRO A 157 -12.51 7.75 -5.05
CA PRO A 157 -12.80 8.16 -6.42
C PRO A 157 -13.89 7.32 -7.06
N ALA A 158 -14.46 7.82 -8.16
CA ALA A 158 -15.37 7.04 -9.00
C ALA A 158 -14.69 5.74 -9.48
N THR A 159 -15.48 4.70 -9.72
CA THR A 159 -14.96 3.38 -10.16
C THR A 159 -14.08 3.50 -11.42
N SER A 160 -14.40 4.42 -12.31
CA SER A 160 -13.60 4.71 -13.52
C SER A 160 -12.21 5.27 -13.24
N GLU A 161 -11.98 5.82 -12.06
CA GLU A 161 -10.67 6.34 -11.62
C GLU A 161 -9.87 5.29 -10.81
N LEU A 162 -10.45 4.14 -10.48
CA LEU A 162 -9.77 3.06 -9.76
C LEU A 162 -8.88 2.30 -10.74
N ILE A 163 -7.56 2.33 -10.54
CA ILE A 163 -6.60 1.74 -11.48
C ILE A 163 -6.82 0.23 -11.67
N ALA A 164 -7.24 -0.49 -10.62
CA ALA A 164 -7.45 -1.93 -10.66
C ALA A 164 -8.86 -2.34 -11.11
N SER A 165 -9.75 -1.37 -11.42
CA SER A 165 -11.06 -1.67 -11.97
C SER A 165 -10.90 -2.24 -13.38
N ASN A 166 -11.38 -3.48 -13.60
CA ASN A 166 -11.34 -4.19 -14.88
C ASN A 166 -9.92 -4.42 -15.47
N LYS A 167 -8.87 -4.43 -14.64
CA LYS A 167 -7.50 -4.70 -15.07
C LYS A 167 -6.88 -5.85 -14.29
N SER A 168 -6.03 -6.61 -14.97
CA SER A 168 -5.14 -7.59 -14.36
C SER A 168 -4.01 -6.92 -13.57
N HIS A 169 -3.33 -7.68 -12.72
CA HIS A 169 -2.18 -7.18 -11.96
C HIS A 169 -1.04 -6.73 -12.89
N ASP A 170 -0.82 -7.43 -14.01
CA ASP A 170 0.24 -7.10 -14.97
C ASP A 170 -0.07 -5.81 -15.73
N GLU A 171 -1.34 -5.57 -16.07
CA GLU A 171 -1.76 -4.30 -16.68
C GLU A 171 -1.59 -3.13 -15.73
N VAL A 172 -1.93 -3.31 -14.44
CA VAL A 172 -1.68 -2.30 -13.41
C VAL A 172 -0.19 -2.06 -13.22
N ALA A 173 0.63 -3.12 -13.16
CA ALA A 173 2.09 -3.00 -13.07
C ALA A 173 2.67 -2.17 -14.21
N SER A 174 2.24 -2.47 -15.44
CA SER A 174 2.64 -1.71 -16.63
C SER A 174 2.23 -0.25 -16.56
N GLU A 175 0.99 0.05 -16.12
CA GLU A 175 0.49 1.42 -16.03
C GLU A 175 1.20 2.28 -14.99
N ILE A 176 1.59 1.69 -13.84
CA ILE A 176 2.39 2.37 -12.84
C ILE A 176 3.89 2.34 -13.15
N ASN A 177 4.32 1.66 -14.22
CA ASN A 177 5.72 1.49 -14.63
C ASN A 177 6.57 0.69 -13.63
N ALA A 178 5.98 -0.30 -12.95
CA ALA A 178 6.67 -1.25 -12.10
C ALA A 178 7.16 -2.47 -12.92
N ASP A 179 8.35 -2.99 -12.58
CA ASP A 179 8.87 -4.22 -13.19
C ASP A 179 8.10 -5.46 -12.71
N TRP A 180 7.47 -5.37 -11.57
CA TRP A 180 6.58 -6.38 -11.01
C TRP A 180 5.70 -5.78 -9.93
N LEU A 181 4.46 -6.27 -9.82
CA LEU A 181 3.48 -5.86 -8.83
C LEU A 181 2.91 -7.08 -8.11
N ILE A 182 2.81 -6.98 -6.79
CA ILE A 182 2.09 -7.94 -5.96
C ILE A 182 1.07 -7.23 -5.07
N TYR A 183 -0.15 -7.75 -5.05
CA TYR A 183 -1.17 -7.36 -4.10
C TYR A 183 -1.31 -8.39 -2.99
N GLN A 184 -1.66 -7.94 -1.80
CA GLN A 184 -2.19 -8.82 -0.76
C GLN A 184 -3.42 -9.56 -1.27
N THR A 185 -3.64 -10.80 -0.85
CA THR A 185 -4.92 -11.48 -1.09
C THR A 185 -5.97 -11.00 -0.08
N LEU A 186 -7.26 -11.07 -0.48
CA LEU A 186 -8.34 -10.72 0.45
C LEU A 186 -8.38 -11.66 1.65
N GLU A 187 -8.13 -12.95 1.45
CA GLU A 187 -8.05 -13.95 2.50
C GLU A 187 -6.97 -13.62 3.52
N ASP A 188 -5.74 -13.34 3.06
CA ASP A 188 -4.61 -12.98 3.92
C ASP A 188 -4.85 -11.66 4.66
N LEU A 189 -5.54 -10.69 4.04
CA LEU A 189 -5.93 -9.44 4.69
C LEU A 189 -6.91 -9.72 5.83
N ILE A 190 -7.96 -10.47 5.57
CA ILE A 190 -8.98 -10.86 6.56
C ILE A 190 -8.32 -11.62 7.73
N ASP A 191 -7.49 -12.60 7.42
CA ASP A 191 -6.78 -13.38 8.44
C ASP A 191 -5.85 -12.52 9.29
N SER A 192 -5.11 -11.58 8.68
CA SER A 192 -4.22 -10.67 9.40
C SER A 192 -4.95 -9.82 10.44
N VAL A 193 -6.24 -9.54 10.21
CA VAL A 193 -7.10 -8.79 11.12
C VAL A 193 -7.77 -9.72 12.12
N ARG A 194 -8.38 -10.83 11.65
CA ARG A 194 -9.12 -11.82 12.47
C ARG A 194 -8.27 -12.44 13.57
N GLU A 195 -7.00 -12.68 13.31
CA GLU A 195 -6.04 -13.21 14.28
C GLU A 195 -5.92 -12.35 15.56
N GLY A 196 -6.26 -11.05 15.46
CA GLY A 196 -6.33 -10.14 16.60
C GLY A 196 -7.57 -10.30 17.46
N ASN A 197 -8.68 -10.77 16.88
CA ASN A 197 -9.95 -11.04 17.57
C ASN A 197 -10.79 -12.04 16.76
N PRO A 198 -10.70 -13.33 17.07
CA PRO A 198 -11.45 -14.38 16.38
C PRO A 198 -12.98 -14.32 16.53
N GLU A 199 -13.48 -13.50 17.47
CA GLU A 199 -14.93 -13.32 17.65
C GLU A 199 -15.55 -12.52 16.48
N ILE A 200 -14.74 -11.71 15.78
CA ILE A 200 -15.20 -10.96 14.61
C ILE A 200 -15.20 -11.88 13.39
N LYS A 201 -16.39 -12.17 12.89
CA LYS A 201 -16.59 -13.12 11.78
C LYS A 201 -16.68 -12.44 10.43
N GLU A 202 -17.21 -11.22 10.37
CA GLU A 202 -17.49 -10.50 9.15
C GLU A 202 -16.70 -9.18 9.07
N PHE A 203 -16.25 -8.85 7.88
CA PHE A 203 -15.51 -7.64 7.57
C PHE A 203 -16.12 -6.95 6.37
N GLU A 204 -16.13 -5.63 6.39
CA GLU A 204 -16.51 -4.84 5.23
C GLU A 204 -15.42 -4.94 4.15
N THR A 205 -15.74 -5.58 3.04
CA THR A 205 -14.80 -5.90 1.95
C THR A 205 -15.29 -5.42 0.57
N SER A 206 -16.36 -4.63 0.53
CA SER A 206 -17.02 -4.22 -0.72
C SER A 206 -16.10 -3.54 -1.73
N ILE A 207 -15.11 -2.78 -1.27
CA ILE A 207 -14.14 -2.11 -2.16
C ILE A 207 -13.26 -3.10 -2.94
N PHE A 208 -13.17 -4.34 -2.47
CA PHE A 208 -12.41 -5.42 -3.13
C PHE A 208 -13.33 -6.38 -3.90
N THR A 209 -14.51 -6.70 -3.37
CA THR A 209 -15.43 -7.73 -3.89
C THR A 209 -16.59 -7.18 -4.70
N GLY A 210 -17.05 -5.99 -4.40
CA GLY A 210 -18.30 -5.41 -4.92
C GLY A 210 -19.55 -5.85 -4.14
N ASP A 211 -19.39 -6.66 -3.09
CA ASP A 211 -20.49 -7.14 -2.25
C ASP A 211 -20.76 -6.13 -1.13
N TYR A 212 -21.86 -5.45 -1.18
CA TYR A 212 -22.27 -4.43 -0.21
C TYR A 212 -23.24 -5.00 0.81
N PHE A 213 -23.09 -4.67 2.09
CA PHE A 213 -24.01 -5.08 3.14
C PHE A 213 -25.43 -4.52 2.97
N THR A 214 -25.55 -3.34 2.33
CA THR A 214 -26.83 -2.71 2.03
C THR A 214 -27.12 -2.84 0.54
N PRO A 215 -28.33 -3.30 0.11
CA PRO A 215 -28.68 -3.29 -1.29
C PRO A 215 -28.54 -1.86 -1.87
N LEU A 216 -27.95 -1.76 -3.04
CA LEU A 216 -27.94 -0.51 -3.79
C LEU A 216 -29.40 -0.19 -4.18
N ILE A 217 -29.95 0.91 -3.67
CA ILE A 217 -31.27 1.41 -4.02
C ILE A 217 -31.17 2.14 -5.36
#